data_c5e862100fca45671877c64627342af0
#
_entry.id   c5e862100fca45671877c64627342af0
#
_cell.length_a   1.000
_cell.length_b   1.000
_cell.length_c   1.000
_cell.angle_alpha   90.00
_cell.angle_beta   90.00
_cell.angle_gamma   90.00
#
_symmetry.space_group_name_H-M   'P 1'
#
loop_
_entity.id
_entity.type
_entity.pdbx_description
1 polymer ?
#
loop_
_entity_poly.entity_id
_entity_poly.type
_entity_poly.pdbx_seq_one_letter_code
_entity_poly.pdbx_strand_id
1 'polypeptide(L)'
;MTQISERLLVQAHLDAKQPKALSAEEEASLRTAIAAELKAQDAVLVAHFYCDPVIQALAEETGGCVSDSLEMARFGAAHPAKTVLVAGVRFMGETAKILTPEKRILMPTLEATCSLDLGCPVDEFSAFCDQHPERTVVVYANTSAAVKARADWVVTSSCALEIVESLMDNGETIIWGPDKHLGTYIQRQTGADMLLWDGACIVHEEFKSKQLEDMKALYPDAAILVHPESPTSVIELADAVGSTSQLIAAAQRLPNKTFIVATDRGIFYKMQQLCPDKVFIEAPTAGNGAACRSCAHCPWMAMNTLERTLQCLREGSNEIFVEPSVIPQALRPLKRMLDFTQAARLKQAGNA
;
A
#
# COMPACT_ATOMS: atom_id res chain seq x y z
N MET A 1 -0.96 -29.38 -3.26
CA MET A 1 0.20 -28.64 -3.80
C MET A 1 0.91 -28.02 -2.61
N THR A 2 2.22 -28.00 -2.55
CA THR A 2 2.94 -27.37 -1.42
C THR A 2 2.91 -25.83 -1.60
N GLN A 3 2.92 -25.06 -0.51
CA GLN A 3 2.97 -23.58 -0.54
C GLN A 3 4.08 -23.03 -1.48
N ILE A 4 5.18 -23.76 -1.61
CA ILE A 4 6.30 -23.42 -2.53
C ILE A 4 5.88 -23.52 -4.01
N SER A 5 5.07 -24.53 -4.39
CA SER A 5 4.62 -24.69 -5.78
C SER A 5 3.59 -23.63 -6.17
N GLU A 6 2.76 -23.19 -5.25
CA GLU A 6 1.80 -22.10 -5.46
C GLU A 6 2.50 -20.75 -5.62
N ARG A 7 3.50 -20.45 -4.77
CA ARG A 7 4.32 -19.23 -4.89
C ARG A 7 5.06 -19.17 -6.24
N LEU A 8 5.64 -20.29 -6.70
CA LEU A 8 6.34 -20.35 -7.98
C LEU A 8 5.40 -20.14 -9.17
N LEU A 9 4.19 -20.70 -9.13
CA LEU A 9 3.18 -20.51 -10.17
C LEU A 9 2.67 -19.07 -10.22
N VAL A 10 2.43 -18.46 -9.06
CA VAL A 10 2.04 -17.04 -8.95
C VAL A 10 3.17 -16.16 -9.48
N GLN A 11 4.42 -16.40 -9.07
CA GLN A 11 5.56 -15.62 -9.53
C GLN A 11 5.78 -15.73 -11.04
N ALA A 12 5.72 -16.95 -11.61
CA ALA A 12 5.83 -17.14 -13.06
C ALA A 12 4.73 -16.44 -13.83
N HIS A 13 3.49 -16.44 -13.31
CA HIS A 13 2.37 -15.71 -13.89
C HIS A 13 2.58 -14.19 -13.86
N LEU A 14 3.13 -13.67 -12.76
CA LEU A 14 3.43 -12.26 -12.58
C LEU A 14 4.59 -11.81 -13.47
N ASP A 15 5.64 -12.63 -13.58
CA ASP A 15 6.80 -12.36 -14.44
C ASP A 15 6.40 -12.29 -15.93
N ALA A 16 5.48 -13.14 -16.36
CA ALA A 16 4.95 -13.13 -17.72
C ALA A 16 4.15 -11.86 -18.06
N LYS A 17 3.72 -11.11 -17.04
CA LYS A 17 2.95 -9.85 -17.18
C LYS A 17 3.79 -8.60 -16.94
N GLN A 18 5.10 -8.72 -16.78
CA GLN A 18 5.98 -7.57 -16.60
C GLN A 18 5.94 -6.63 -17.82
N PRO A 19 5.88 -5.31 -17.59
CA PRO A 19 5.82 -4.35 -18.67
C PRO A 19 7.07 -4.39 -19.54
N LYS A 20 6.87 -4.20 -20.85
CA LYS A 20 7.97 -4.01 -21.80
C LYS A 20 8.59 -2.63 -21.60
N ALA A 21 9.90 -2.54 -21.68
CA ALA A 21 10.57 -1.25 -21.65
C ALA A 21 10.17 -0.41 -22.89
N LEU A 22 9.72 0.82 -22.66
CA LEU A 22 9.36 1.78 -23.67
C LEU A 22 10.58 2.61 -24.08
N SER A 23 10.62 3.06 -25.34
CA SER A 23 11.53 4.13 -25.74
C SER A 23 11.06 5.48 -25.17
N ALA A 24 11.96 6.45 -25.06
CA ALA A 24 11.62 7.80 -24.58
C ALA A 24 10.53 8.48 -25.44
N GLU A 25 10.49 8.20 -26.73
CA GLU A 25 9.49 8.74 -27.66
C GLU A 25 8.12 8.09 -27.43
N GLU A 26 8.05 6.77 -27.25
CA GLU A 26 6.84 6.04 -26.92
C GLU A 26 6.27 6.50 -25.57
N GLU A 27 7.13 6.62 -24.55
CA GLU A 27 6.74 7.14 -23.24
C GLU A 27 6.14 8.54 -23.33
N ALA A 28 6.82 9.48 -24.00
CA ALA A 28 6.34 10.86 -24.16
C ALA A 28 5.01 10.93 -24.91
N SER A 29 4.85 10.11 -25.95
CA SER A 29 3.60 10.00 -26.73
C SER A 29 2.45 9.49 -25.87
N LEU A 30 2.66 8.42 -25.08
CA LEU A 30 1.65 7.85 -24.18
C LEU A 30 1.25 8.83 -23.08
N ARG A 31 2.21 9.50 -22.44
CA ARG A 31 1.95 10.52 -21.40
C ARG A 31 1.08 11.66 -21.95
N THR A 32 1.41 12.18 -23.14
CA THR A 32 0.62 13.22 -23.80
C THR A 32 -0.80 12.75 -24.09
N ALA A 33 -0.96 11.53 -24.61
CA ALA A 33 -2.27 10.96 -24.90
C ALA A 33 -3.10 10.76 -23.62
N ILE A 34 -2.49 10.24 -22.54
CA ILE A 34 -3.19 10.03 -21.25
C ILE A 34 -3.63 11.37 -20.67
N ALA A 35 -2.77 12.39 -20.67
CA ALA A 35 -3.13 13.72 -20.17
C ALA A 35 -4.32 14.33 -20.94
N ALA A 36 -4.38 14.13 -22.27
CA ALA A 36 -5.50 14.55 -23.09
C ALA A 36 -6.80 13.81 -22.75
N GLU A 37 -6.74 12.48 -22.56
CA GLU A 37 -7.90 11.65 -22.19
C GLU A 37 -8.42 11.99 -20.77
N LEU A 38 -7.53 12.18 -19.79
CA LEU A 38 -7.92 12.61 -18.43
C LEU A 38 -8.73 13.91 -18.47
N LYS A 39 -8.23 14.90 -19.22
CA LYS A 39 -8.92 16.18 -19.39
C LYS A 39 -10.26 16.03 -20.12
N ALA A 40 -10.31 15.26 -21.18
CA ALA A 40 -11.51 15.06 -21.99
C ALA A 40 -12.63 14.35 -21.22
N GLN A 41 -12.28 13.49 -20.27
CA GLN A 41 -13.24 12.67 -19.51
C GLN A 41 -13.54 13.22 -18.10
N ASP A 42 -13.11 14.43 -17.77
CA ASP A 42 -13.22 14.97 -16.41
C ASP A 42 -12.72 13.96 -15.36
N ALA A 43 -11.50 13.45 -15.62
CA ALA A 43 -10.88 12.40 -14.83
C ALA A 43 -9.59 12.87 -14.16
N VAL A 44 -9.28 12.32 -12.99
CA VAL A 44 -8.03 12.55 -12.26
C VAL A 44 -7.31 11.22 -12.02
N LEU A 45 -5.98 11.22 -12.21
CA LEU A 45 -5.11 10.09 -11.91
C LEU A 45 -4.57 10.22 -10.49
N VAL A 46 -4.78 9.18 -9.66
CA VAL A 46 -4.14 9.03 -8.35
C VAL A 46 -3.23 7.81 -8.39
N ALA A 47 -1.99 7.94 -7.91
CA ALA A 47 -0.99 6.89 -7.98
C ALA A 47 -0.43 6.56 -6.58
N HIS A 48 -0.24 5.28 -6.31
CA HIS A 48 0.44 4.84 -5.10
C HIS A 48 1.96 5.00 -5.24
N PHE A 49 2.66 5.27 -4.14
CA PHE A 49 4.13 5.38 -4.08
C PHE A 49 4.89 4.16 -4.65
N TYR A 50 4.24 3.00 -4.77
CA TYR A 50 4.85 1.77 -5.30
C TYR A 50 4.63 1.58 -6.80
N CYS A 51 3.92 2.48 -7.47
CA CYS A 51 3.83 2.48 -8.92
C CYS A 51 5.17 2.90 -9.54
N ASP A 52 5.34 2.55 -10.82
CA ASP A 52 6.50 2.99 -11.59
C ASP A 52 6.66 4.52 -11.53
N PRO A 53 7.90 5.05 -11.45
CA PRO A 53 8.17 6.49 -11.42
C PRO A 53 7.46 7.29 -12.52
N VAL A 54 7.31 6.73 -13.72
CA VAL A 54 6.64 7.42 -14.84
C VAL A 54 5.14 7.61 -14.57
N ILE A 55 4.48 6.67 -13.91
CA ILE A 55 3.07 6.80 -13.51
C ILE A 55 2.92 7.82 -12.38
N GLN A 56 3.85 7.81 -11.42
CA GLN A 56 3.87 8.79 -10.33
C GLN A 56 4.04 10.21 -10.89
N ALA A 57 5.02 10.43 -11.76
CA ALA A 57 5.25 11.71 -12.42
C ALA A 57 4.02 12.19 -13.20
N LEU A 58 3.40 11.29 -13.96
CA LEU A 58 2.20 11.60 -14.74
C LEU A 58 1.03 12.02 -13.86
N ALA A 59 0.83 11.36 -12.72
CA ALA A 59 -0.22 11.72 -11.76
C ALA A 59 -0.03 13.16 -11.25
N GLU A 60 1.20 13.54 -10.87
CA GLU A 60 1.51 14.91 -10.41
C GLU A 60 1.34 15.95 -11.52
N GLU A 61 1.86 15.68 -12.72
CA GLU A 61 1.80 16.58 -13.88
C GLU A 61 0.36 16.85 -14.36
N THR A 62 -0.54 15.89 -14.14
CA THR A 62 -1.94 16.01 -14.57
C THR A 62 -2.89 16.51 -13.46
N GLY A 63 -2.33 17.00 -12.35
CA GLY A 63 -3.10 17.58 -11.25
C GLY A 63 -3.71 16.54 -10.29
N GLY A 64 -3.24 15.29 -10.37
CA GLY A 64 -3.57 14.24 -9.42
C GLY A 64 -2.65 14.21 -8.20
N CYS A 65 -2.53 13.05 -7.56
CA CYS A 65 -1.65 12.88 -6.41
C CYS A 65 -0.86 11.57 -6.45
N VAL A 66 0.28 11.60 -5.76
CA VAL A 66 1.08 10.42 -5.44
C VAL A 66 1.12 10.29 -3.93
N SER A 67 0.60 9.19 -3.39
CA SER A 67 0.47 9.03 -1.94
C SER A 67 0.35 7.58 -1.49
N ASP A 68 0.15 7.38 -0.17
CA ASP A 68 -0.32 6.12 0.39
C ASP A 68 -1.83 5.91 0.15
N SER A 69 -2.30 4.70 0.45
CA SER A 69 -3.70 4.31 0.19
C SER A 69 -4.74 5.23 0.83
N LEU A 70 -4.46 5.76 2.03
CA LEU A 70 -5.40 6.62 2.76
C LEU A 70 -5.53 7.99 2.10
N GLU A 71 -4.41 8.63 1.80
CA GLU A 71 -4.42 9.96 1.19
C GLU A 71 -4.90 9.90 -0.27
N MET A 72 -4.59 8.83 -1.03
CA MET A 72 -5.18 8.61 -2.35
C MET A 72 -6.71 8.58 -2.29
N ALA A 73 -7.27 7.86 -1.32
CA ALA A 73 -8.72 7.76 -1.15
C ALA A 73 -9.33 9.12 -0.74
N ARG A 74 -8.69 9.85 0.16
CA ARG A 74 -9.13 11.21 0.57
C ARG A 74 -9.07 12.20 -0.59
N PHE A 75 -7.94 12.21 -1.31
CA PHE A 75 -7.78 13.09 -2.46
C PHE A 75 -8.83 12.81 -3.53
N GLY A 76 -9.02 11.54 -3.90
CA GLY A 76 -10.03 11.13 -4.87
C GLY A 76 -11.46 11.52 -4.45
N ALA A 77 -11.77 11.43 -3.15
CA ALA A 77 -13.06 11.84 -2.60
C ALA A 77 -13.26 13.37 -2.67
N ALA A 78 -12.23 14.14 -2.34
CA ALA A 78 -12.30 15.60 -2.31
C ALA A 78 -12.20 16.24 -3.71
N HIS A 79 -11.58 15.57 -4.67
CA HIS A 79 -11.35 16.11 -6.01
C HIS A 79 -12.68 16.27 -6.79
N PRO A 80 -12.91 17.37 -7.53
CA PRO A 80 -14.16 17.62 -8.23
C PRO A 80 -14.43 16.70 -9.43
N ALA A 81 -13.42 16.06 -10.01
CA ALA A 81 -13.56 15.16 -11.15
C ALA A 81 -14.57 14.03 -10.88
N LYS A 82 -15.37 13.70 -11.90
CA LYS A 82 -16.37 12.63 -11.84
C LYS A 82 -15.78 11.23 -11.95
N THR A 83 -14.62 11.15 -12.57
CA THR A 83 -13.87 9.90 -12.75
C THR A 83 -12.55 9.96 -12.00
N VAL A 84 -12.25 8.92 -11.23
CA VAL A 84 -10.94 8.75 -10.56
C VAL A 84 -10.28 7.50 -11.14
N LEU A 85 -9.12 7.68 -11.75
CA LEU A 85 -8.28 6.59 -12.22
C LEU A 85 -7.26 6.26 -11.14
N VAL A 86 -7.36 5.07 -10.55
CA VAL A 86 -6.55 4.61 -9.44
C VAL A 86 -5.42 3.73 -9.97
N ALA A 87 -4.21 4.24 -10.05
CA ALA A 87 -3.00 3.45 -10.28
C ALA A 87 -2.51 2.87 -8.95
N GLY A 88 -2.79 1.60 -8.76
CA GLY A 88 -2.55 0.87 -7.53
C GLY A 88 -3.03 -0.56 -7.64
N VAL A 89 -3.44 -1.17 -6.53
CA VAL A 89 -4.01 -2.50 -6.45
C VAL A 89 -5.50 -2.46 -6.11
N ARG A 90 -6.21 -3.54 -6.42
CA ARG A 90 -7.68 -3.61 -6.45
C ARG A 90 -8.37 -3.06 -5.20
N PHE A 91 -7.92 -3.41 -4.00
CA PHE A 91 -8.52 -2.93 -2.76
C PHE A 91 -8.49 -1.38 -2.62
N MET A 92 -7.54 -0.70 -3.28
CA MET A 92 -7.48 0.77 -3.30
C MET A 92 -8.60 1.36 -4.16
N GLY A 93 -8.85 0.75 -5.32
CA GLY A 93 -10.00 1.10 -6.17
C GLY A 93 -11.33 0.82 -5.47
N GLU A 94 -11.47 -0.32 -4.78
CA GLU A 94 -12.65 -0.64 -3.97
C GLU A 94 -12.85 0.37 -2.83
N THR A 95 -11.77 0.75 -2.14
CA THR A 95 -11.83 1.78 -1.09
C THR A 95 -12.29 3.12 -1.64
N ALA A 96 -11.78 3.55 -2.79
CA ALA A 96 -12.23 4.76 -3.47
C ALA A 96 -13.71 4.68 -3.84
N LYS A 97 -14.19 3.53 -4.35
CA LYS A 97 -15.60 3.32 -4.70
C LYS A 97 -16.51 3.31 -3.48
N ILE A 98 -16.08 2.73 -2.37
CA ILE A 98 -16.84 2.74 -1.11
C ILE A 98 -17.00 4.17 -0.58
N LEU A 99 -15.94 4.98 -0.64
CA LEU A 99 -15.97 6.36 -0.13
C LEU A 99 -16.72 7.31 -1.05
N THR A 100 -16.76 7.05 -2.35
CA THR A 100 -17.43 7.90 -3.37
C THR A 100 -18.22 7.04 -4.36
N PRO A 101 -19.32 6.43 -3.91
CA PRO A 101 -20.09 5.50 -4.75
C PRO A 101 -20.70 6.16 -6.00
N GLU A 102 -20.86 7.47 -5.98
CA GLU A 102 -21.36 8.27 -7.11
C GLU A 102 -20.29 8.51 -8.20
N LYS A 103 -19.02 8.40 -7.88
CA LYS A 103 -17.94 8.59 -8.85
C LYS A 103 -17.66 7.30 -9.62
N ARG A 104 -17.20 7.49 -10.84
CA ARG A 104 -16.64 6.40 -11.65
C ARG A 104 -15.22 6.14 -11.21
N ILE A 105 -14.94 4.93 -10.76
CA ILE A 105 -13.60 4.51 -10.34
C ILE A 105 -13.05 3.53 -11.37
N LEU A 106 -11.96 3.91 -12.01
CA LEU A 106 -11.26 3.10 -12.99
C LEU A 106 -9.90 2.65 -12.44
N MET A 107 -9.38 1.55 -12.96
CA MET A 107 -8.00 1.10 -12.71
C MET A 107 -7.34 0.71 -14.03
N PRO A 108 -6.01 0.91 -14.21
CA PRO A 108 -5.30 0.46 -15.40
C PRO A 108 -5.51 -1.03 -15.70
N THR A 109 -5.67 -1.85 -14.65
CA THR A 109 -6.04 -3.26 -14.75
C THR A 109 -6.69 -3.75 -13.45
N LEU A 110 -7.72 -4.59 -13.56
CA LEU A 110 -8.34 -5.27 -12.40
C LEU A 110 -7.55 -6.50 -11.93
N GLU A 111 -6.53 -6.92 -12.70
CA GLU A 111 -5.64 -8.02 -12.32
C GLU A 111 -4.62 -7.60 -11.24
N ALA A 112 -4.39 -6.30 -11.06
CA ALA A 112 -3.53 -5.78 -10.01
C ALA A 112 -4.19 -5.98 -8.63
N THR A 113 -3.83 -7.06 -7.94
CA THR A 113 -4.33 -7.44 -6.62
C THR A 113 -3.26 -7.29 -5.54
N CYS A 114 -3.43 -7.91 -4.38
CA CYS A 114 -2.48 -7.87 -3.27
C CYS A 114 -2.43 -9.24 -2.60
N SER A 115 -1.22 -9.71 -2.23
CA SER A 115 -1.07 -10.99 -1.52
C SER A 115 -1.79 -11.00 -0.18
N LEU A 116 -1.90 -9.87 0.49
CA LEU A 116 -2.65 -9.74 1.75
C LEU A 116 -4.14 -9.92 1.53
N ASP A 117 -4.69 -9.34 0.45
CA ASP A 117 -6.08 -9.50 0.07
C ASP A 117 -6.39 -10.96 -0.34
N LEU A 118 -5.55 -11.54 -1.20
CA LEU A 118 -5.67 -12.95 -1.61
C LEU A 118 -5.51 -13.93 -0.45
N GLY A 119 -4.64 -13.61 0.53
CA GLY A 119 -4.40 -14.41 1.73
C GLY A 119 -5.42 -14.21 2.85
N CYS A 120 -6.47 -13.41 2.60
CA CYS A 120 -7.54 -13.16 3.58
C CYS A 120 -8.94 -13.29 2.93
N PRO A 121 -9.32 -14.51 2.49
CA PRO A 121 -10.64 -14.75 1.92
C PRO A 121 -11.75 -14.43 2.94
N VAL A 122 -12.81 -13.76 2.49
CA VAL A 122 -13.87 -13.25 3.38
C VAL A 122 -14.56 -14.35 4.19
N ASP A 123 -14.80 -15.51 3.57
CA ASP A 123 -15.49 -16.62 4.25
C ASP A 123 -14.63 -17.20 5.38
N GLU A 124 -13.34 -17.42 5.14
CA GLU A 124 -12.39 -17.94 6.10
C GLU A 124 -12.13 -16.92 7.23
N PHE A 125 -11.95 -15.66 6.86
CA PHE A 125 -11.75 -14.58 7.84
C PHE A 125 -13.02 -14.36 8.70
N SER A 126 -14.21 -14.44 8.10
CA SER A 126 -15.47 -14.35 8.86
C SER A 126 -15.61 -15.50 9.86
N ALA A 127 -15.32 -16.75 9.42
CA ALA A 127 -15.34 -17.89 10.30
C ALA A 127 -14.34 -17.78 11.46
N PHE A 128 -13.17 -17.20 11.22
CA PHE A 128 -12.19 -16.88 12.27
C PHE A 128 -12.73 -15.85 13.27
N CYS A 129 -13.34 -14.77 12.78
CA CYS A 129 -13.96 -13.76 13.64
C CYS A 129 -15.13 -14.33 14.47
N ASP A 130 -15.94 -15.21 13.89
CA ASP A 130 -17.12 -15.80 14.55
C ASP A 130 -16.76 -16.76 15.70
N GLN A 131 -15.51 -17.25 15.74
CA GLN A 131 -14.98 -18.03 16.87
C GLN A 131 -14.63 -17.15 18.08
N HIS A 132 -14.54 -15.83 17.90
CA HIS A 132 -14.12 -14.86 18.91
C HIS A 132 -15.04 -13.63 18.90
N PRO A 133 -16.34 -13.80 19.12
CA PRO A 133 -17.34 -12.73 18.98
C PRO A 133 -17.20 -11.60 20.01
N GLU A 134 -16.41 -11.82 21.07
CA GLU A 134 -16.09 -10.83 22.10
C GLU A 134 -15.01 -9.84 21.68
N ARG A 135 -14.31 -10.09 20.56
CA ARG A 135 -13.19 -9.27 20.13
C ARG A 135 -13.57 -8.24 19.05
N THR A 136 -12.99 -7.09 19.13
CA THR A 136 -13.13 -6.04 18.12
C THR A 136 -12.29 -6.38 16.88
N VAL A 137 -12.93 -6.39 15.72
CA VAL A 137 -12.29 -6.74 14.44
C VAL A 137 -11.65 -5.52 13.81
N VAL A 138 -10.32 -5.50 13.77
CA VAL A 138 -9.51 -4.45 13.14
C VAL A 138 -8.83 -5.01 11.91
N VAL A 139 -9.10 -4.44 10.75
CA VAL A 139 -8.47 -4.88 9.50
C VAL A 139 -7.60 -3.79 8.89
N TYR A 140 -6.43 -4.18 8.46
CA TYR A 140 -5.59 -3.35 7.62
C TYR A 140 -6.25 -3.17 6.24
N ALA A 141 -6.15 -1.98 5.66
CA ALA A 141 -6.84 -1.60 4.43
C ALA A 141 -6.57 -2.51 3.22
N ASN A 142 -5.51 -3.32 3.27
CA ASN A 142 -5.08 -4.25 2.23
C ASN A 142 -5.95 -5.52 2.19
N THR A 143 -7.26 -5.35 2.15
CA THR A 143 -8.30 -6.38 2.15
C THR A 143 -9.41 -6.01 1.19
N SER A 144 -10.23 -6.99 0.78
CA SER A 144 -11.40 -6.75 -0.06
C SER A 144 -12.48 -5.88 0.62
N ALA A 145 -13.38 -5.33 -0.18
CA ALA A 145 -14.58 -4.64 0.30
C ALA A 145 -15.41 -5.51 1.26
N ALA A 146 -15.52 -6.81 0.97
CA ALA A 146 -16.27 -7.77 1.78
C ALA A 146 -15.63 -7.99 3.16
N VAL A 147 -14.31 -8.11 3.26
CA VAL A 147 -13.58 -8.19 4.53
C VAL A 147 -13.73 -6.89 5.32
N LYS A 148 -13.63 -5.72 4.65
CA LYS A 148 -13.89 -4.43 5.30
C LYS A 148 -15.30 -4.33 5.89
N ALA A 149 -16.30 -4.88 5.19
CA ALA A 149 -17.68 -4.91 5.67
C ALA A 149 -17.87 -5.74 6.94
N ARG A 150 -17.02 -6.76 7.17
CA ARG A 150 -17.01 -7.60 8.38
C ARG A 150 -16.31 -6.91 9.57
N ALA A 151 -15.51 -5.88 9.31
CA ALA A 151 -14.68 -5.24 10.33
C ALA A 151 -15.43 -4.18 11.16
N ASP A 152 -14.93 -3.93 12.37
CA ASP A 152 -15.32 -2.79 13.20
C ASP A 152 -14.48 -1.56 12.90
N TRP A 153 -13.21 -1.76 12.56
CA TRP A 153 -12.25 -0.75 12.16
C TRP A 153 -11.47 -1.16 10.93
N VAL A 154 -11.26 -0.23 10.02
CA VAL A 154 -10.24 -0.31 8.99
C VAL A 154 -9.11 0.62 9.41
N VAL A 155 -7.86 0.20 9.21
CA VAL A 155 -6.68 1.01 9.51
C VAL A 155 -5.67 0.97 8.35
N THR A 156 -4.78 1.95 8.32
CA THR A 156 -3.57 1.91 7.49
C THR A 156 -2.34 1.88 8.38
N SER A 157 -1.17 1.53 7.83
CA SER A 157 0.08 1.51 8.60
C SER A 157 0.42 2.87 9.24
N SER A 158 -0.14 3.98 8.72
CA SER A 158 0.09 5.31 9.26
C SER A 158 -0.71 5.64 10.52
N CYS A 159 -1.81 4.92 10.80
CA CYS A 159 -2.71 5.22 11.93
C CYS A 159 -3.03 4.01 12.81
N ALA A 160 -2.56 2.83 12.43
CA ALA A 160 -2.91 1.58 13.11
C ALA A 160 -2.44 1.57 14.57
N LEU A 161 -1.24 2.07 14.84
CA LEU A 161 -0.69 2.13 16.19
C LEU A 161 -1.59 2.96 17.13
N GLU A 162 -1.90 4.19 16.74
CA GLU A 162 -2.70 5.12 17.54
C GLU A 162 -4.14 4.59 17.75
N ILE A 163 -4.73 3.94 16.75
CA ILE A 163 -6.07 3.36 16.86
C ILE A 163 -6.06 2.16 17.82
N VAL A 164 -5.07 1.27 17.71
CA VAL A 164 -4.95 0.11 18.62
C VAL A 164 -4.67 0.55 20.04
N GLU A 165 -3.82 1.56 20.28
CA GLU A 165 -3.62 2.17 21.61
C GLU A 165 -4.95 2.67 22.18
N SER A 166 -5.75 3.39 21.38
CA SER A 166 -7.05 3.89 21.81
C SER A 166 -8.05 2.78 22.15
N LEU A 167 -8.04 1.67 21.39
CA LEU A 167 -8.90 0.50 21.67
C LEU A 167 -8.44 -0.20 22.96
N MET A 168 -7.15 -0.40 23.16
CA MET A 168 -6.58 -0.98 24.35
C MET A 168 -6.92 -0.16 25.60
N ASP A 169 -6.82 1.18 25.52
CA ASP A 169 -7.17 2.08 26.61
C ASP A 169 -8.65 1.99 27.01
N ASN A 170 -9.51 1.59 26.06
CA ASN A 170 -10.93 1.28 26.31
C ASN A 170 -11.17 -0.15 26.80
N GLY A 171 -10.12 -0.96 26.99
CA GLY A 171 -10.21 -2.34 27.46
C GLY A 171 -10.65 -3.34 26.39
N GLU A 172 -10.53 -2.99 25.12
CA GLU A 172 -10.91 -3.87 24.00
C GLU A 172 -9.82 -4.90 23.71
N THR A 173 -10.23 -6.12 23.41
CA THR A 173 -9.39 -7.18 22.85
C THR A 173 -9.63 -7.27 21.34
N ILE A 174 -8.62 -7.59 20.54
CA ILE A 174 -8.61 -7.34 19.10
C ILE A 174 -8.45 -8.65 18.31
N ILE A 175 -9.17 -8.76 17.19
CA ILE A 175 -8.78 -9.58 16.03
C ILE A 175 -8.12 -8.67 15.03
N TRP A 176 -6.93 -9.04 14.56
CA TRP A 176 -6.16 -8.30 13.57
C TRP A 176 -5.97 -9.11 12.28
N GLY A 177 -6.25 -8.50 11.15
CA GLY A 177 -5.94 -9.04 9.82
C GLY A 177 -5.61 -7.93 8.80
N PRO A 178 -5.05 -8.26 7.65
CA PRO A 178 -4.56 -9.57 7.24
C PRO A 178 -3.06 -9.80 7.50
N ASP A 179 -2.26 -8.76 7.81
CA ASP A 179 -0.80 -8.83 7.89
C ASP A 179 -0.32 -9.12 9.31
N LYS A 180 0.29 -10.30 9.50
CA LYS A 180 0.80 -10.73 10.80
C LYS A 180 2.02 -9.93 11.28
N HIS A 181 2.85 -9.45 10.35
CA HIS A 181 4.07 -8.72 10.71
C HIS A 181 3.73 -7.33 11.24
N LEU A 182 2.88 -6.59 10.51
CA LEU A 182 2.34 -5.33 11.01
C LEU A 182 1.58 -5.52 12.33
N GLY A 183 0.75 -6.57 12.44
CA GLY A 183 0.04 -6.91 13.67
C GLY A 183 1.00 -7.21 14.84
N THR A 184 2.05 -8.00 14.60
CA THR A 184 3.09 -8.28 15.60
C THR A 184 3.84 -7.02 16.02
N TYR A 185 4.18 -6.15 15.07
CA TYR A 185 4.82 -4.87 15.36
C TYR A 185 3.95 -4.02 16.28
N ILE A 186 2.66 -3.85 15.95
CA ILE A 186 1.72 -3.06 16.76
C ILE A 186 1.53 -3.70 18.14
N GLN A 187 1.33 -5.02 18.21
CA GLN A 187 1.18 -5.73 19.47
C GLN A 187 2.38 -5.55 20.41
N ARG A 188 3.60 -5.56 19.85
CA ARG A 188 4.84 -5.33 20.63
C ARG A 188 4.97 -3.89 21.10
N GLN A 189 4.51 -2.92 20.31
CA GLN A 189 4.58 -1.49 20.68
C GLN A 189 3.53 -1.12 21.73
N THR A 190 2.33 -1.69 21.65
CA THR A 190 1.20 -1.32 22.51
C THR A 190 1.00 -2.25 23.71
N GLY A 191 1.39 -3.52 23.58
CA GLY A 191 1.04 -4.56 24.54
C GLY A 191 -0.42 -5.03 24.47
N ALA A 192 -1.17 -4.64 23.44
CA ALA A 192 -2.57 -4.99 23.24
C ALA A 192 -2.79 -6.51 23.10
N ASP A 193 -3.91 -7.02 23.64
CA ASP A 193 -4.34 -8.40 23.43
C ASP A 193 -4.91 -8.55 22.01
N MET A 194 -4.10 -9.11 21.11
CA MET A 194 -4.44 -9.24 19.69
C MET A 194 -4.32 -10.70 19.22
N LEU A 195 -5.37 -11.20 18.58
CA LEU A 195 -5.33 -12.42 17.76
C LEU A 195 -5.02 -12.04 16.32
N LEU A 196 -3.95 -12.59 15.78
CA LEU A 196 -3.44 -12.22 14.46
C LEU A 196 -3.85 -13.26 13.41
N TRP A 197 -4.37 -12.80 12.28
CA TRP A 197 -4.51 -13.59 11.06
C TRP A 197 -3.13 -13.89 10.45
N ASP A 198 -2.92 -15.12 9.95
CA ASP A 198 -1.61 -15.58 9.43
C ASP A 198 -1.40 -15.22 7.94
N GLY A 199 -1.58 -13.96 7.58
CA GLY A 199 -1.23 -13.44 6.25
C GLY A 199 0.05 -12.63 6.25
N ALA A 200 0.69 -12.48 5.10
CA ALA A 200 1.90 -11.69 4.93
C ALA A 200 2.01 -11.06 3.53
N CYS A 201 2.69 -9.92 3.45
CA CYS A 201 3.04 -9.31 2.18
C CYS A 201 4.21 -10.05 1.54
N ILE A 202 4.03 -10.58 0.31
CA ILE A 202 5.08 -11.35 -0.39
C ILE A 202 6.34 -10.53 -0.67
N VAL A 203 6.25 -9.22 -0.74
CA VAL A 203 7.41 -8.33 -0.96
C VAL A 203 8.17 -8.13 0.34
N HIS A 204 7.49 -7.72 1.39
CA HIS A 204 8.12 -7.39 2.66
C HIS A 204 8.61 -8.62 3.43
N GLU A 205 7.97 -9.78 3.27
CA GLU A 205 8.42 -11.05 3.87
C GLU A 205 9.75 -11.55 3.30
N GLU A 206 10.14 -11.08 2.10
CA GLU A 206 11.41 -11.45 1.46
C GLU A 206 12.64 -10.74 2.04
N PHE A 207 12.48 -9.65 2.80
CA PHE A 207 13.61 -9.03 3.49
C PHE A 207 14.17 -9.98 4.56
N LYS A 208 15.50 -10.04 4.66
CA LYS A 208 16.20 -10.92 5.62
C LYS A 208 17.21 -10.12 6.43
N SER A 209 17.18 -10.30 7.75
CA SER A 209 18.05 -9.59 8.68
C SER A 209 19.53 -9.77 8.36
N LYS A 210 19.97 -11.01 8.02
CA LYS A 210 21.37 -11.28 7.71
C LYS A 210 21.89 -10.47 6.52
N GLN A 211 21.13 -10.40 5.41
CA GLN A 211 21.53 -9.60 4.25
C GLN A 211 21.53 -8.09 4.57
N LEU A 212 20.59 -7.65 5.42
CA LEU A 212 20.51 -6.27 5.84
C LEU A 212 21.70 -5.88 6.74
N GLU A 213 22.11 -6.77 7.66
CA GLU A 213 23.35 -6.62 8.46
C GLU A 213 24.58 -6.53 7.59
N ASP A 214 24.72 -7.43 6.60
CA ASP A 214 25.84 -7.44 5.66
C ASP A 214 25.89 -6.12 4.85
N MET A 215 24.73 -5.62 4.42
CA MET A 215 24.64 -4.33 3.72
C MET A 215 24.98 -3.16 4.66
N LYS A 216 24.51 -3.17 5.92
CA LYS A 216 24.87 -2.17 6.92
C LYS A 216 26.37 -2.14 7.19
N ALA A 217 27.04 -3.29 7.15
CA ALA A 217 28.50 -3.37 7.29
C ALA A 217 29.24 -2.70 6.10
N LEU A 218 28.67 -2.76 4.88
CA LEU A 218 29.21 -2.05 3.71
C LEU A 218 28.94 -0.53 3.74
N TYR A 219 27.84 -0.13 4.35
CA TYR A 219 27.41 1.27 4.49
C TYR A 219 27.19 1.63 5.95
N PRO A 220 28.25 1.72 6.78
CA PRO A 220 28.12 1.86 8.24
C PRO A 220 27.38 3.14 8.68
N ASP A 221 27.48 4.20 7.91
CA ASP A 221 26.81 5.48 8.18
C ASP A 221 25.38 5.57 7.63
N ALA A 222 24.91 4.57 6.88
CA ALA A 222 23.56 4.57 6.34
C ALA A 222 22.53 4.33 7.45
N ALA A 223 21.41 5.07 7.44
CA ALA A 223 20.26 4.74 8.26
C ALA A 223 19.39 3.69 7.58
N ILE A 224 18.81 2.79 8.35
CA ILE A 224 17.93 1.72 7.88
C ILE A 224 16.47 2.15 8.11
N LEU A 225 15.71 2.20 7.02
CA LEU A 225 14.27 2.50 7.03
C LEU A 225 13.48 1.24 6.69
N VAL A 226 12.53 0.85 7.54
CA VAL A 226 11.80 -0.41 7.38
C VAL A 226 10.29 -0.19 7.43
N HIS A 227 9.57 -0.79 6.46
CA HIS A 227 8.10 -0.86 6.53
C HIS A 227 7.67 -1.96 7.50
N PRO A 228 6.68 -1.73 8.40
CA PRO A 228 6.30 -2.67 9.45
C PRO A 228 5.64 -3.98 8.98
N GLU A 229 5.35 -4.13 7.69
CA GLU A 229 4.99 -5.43 7.08
C GLU A 229 6.18 -6.38 6.96
N SER A 230 7.38 -5.98 7.38
CA SER A 230 8.60 -6.79 7.35
C SER A 230 8.70 -7.71 8.57
N PRO A 231 9.44 -8.83 8.48
CA PRO A 231 9.70 -9.70 9.61
C PRO A 231 10.31 -8.96 10.81
N THR A 232 9.98 -9.38 12.02
CA THR A 232 10.46 -8.75 13.26
C THR A 232 11.99 -8.61 13.29
N SER A 233 12.74 -9.63 12.83
CA SER A 233 14.21 -9.59 12.79
C SER A 233 14.78 -8.51 11.85
N VAL A 234 14.00 -8.05 10.88
CA VAL A 234 14.35 -6.93 9.98
C VAL A 234 13.99 -5.61 10.65
N ILE A 235 12.82 -5.55 11.28
CA ILE A 235 12.35 -4.37 12.03
C ILE A 235 13.32 -4.00 13.16
N GLU A 236 13.89 -5.00 13.85
CA GLU A 236 14.85 -4.80 14.96
C GLU A 236 16.18 -4.14 14.54
N LEU A 237 16.49 -4.12 13.25
CA LEU A 237 17.68 -3.46 12.70
C LEU A 237 17.41 -2.00 12.24
N ALA A 238 16.17 -1.54 12.31
CA ALA A 238 15.75 -0.27 11.75
C ALA A 238 16.13 0.94 12.61
N ASP A 239 16.61 2.00 11.98
CA ASP A 239 16.74 3.32 12.59
C ASP A 239 15.37 4.06 12.59
N ALA A 240 14.47 3.71 11.66
CA ALA A 240 13.08 4.16 11.67
C ALA A 240 12.16 3.09 11.05
N VAL A 241 11.01 2.89 11.68
CA VAL A 241 9.92 2.02 11.22
C VAL A 241 8.67 2.86 11.01
N GLY A 242 7.96 2.62 9.91
CA GLY A 242 6.73 3.35 9.65
C GLY A 242 6.12 3.10 8.28
N SER A 243 4.96 3.73 8.05
CA SER A 243 4.31 3.73 6.74
C SER A 243 5.19 4.42 5.69
N THR A 244 4.84 4.27 4.41
CA THR A 244 5.54 4.92 3.29
C THR A 244 5.73 6.42 3.52
N SER A 245 4.68 7.14 3.92
CA SER A 245 4.76 8.58 4.22
C SER A 245 5.67 8.87 5.43
N GLN A 246 5.64 8.02 6.47
CA GLN A 246 6.51 8.16 7.65
C GLN A 246 7.99 7.87 7.32
N LEU A 247 8.27 6.90 6.43
CA LEU A 247 9.63 6.63 5.96
C LEU A 247 10.19 7.80 5.14
N ILE A 248 9.38 8.41 4.28
CA ILE A 248 9.75 9.63 3.55
C ILE A 248 10.07 10.78 4.53
N ALA A 249 9.21 11.00 5.52
CA ALA A 249 9.43 12.01 6.56
C ALA A 249 10.68 11.70 7.40
N ALA A 250 10.95 10.44 7.72
CA ALA A 250 12.17 10.02 8.41
C ALA A 250 13.42 10.31 7.56
N ALA A 251 13.36 10.04 6.25
CA ALA A 251 14.45 10.37 5.33
C ALA A 251 14.74 11.87 5.29
N GLN A 252 13.73 12.74 5.39
CA GLN A 252 13.92 14.19 5.45
C GLN A 252 14.55 14.63 6.78
N ARG A 253 14.09 14.05 7.90
CA ARG A 253 14.47 14.46 9.27
C ARG A 253 15.85 13.95 9.69
N LEU A 254 16.18 12.69 9.36
CA LEU A 254 17.45 12.08 9.80
C LEU A 254 18.65 12.74 9.10
N PRO A 255 19.77 12.95 9.81
CA PRO A 255 20.94 13.65 9.26
C PRO A 255 21.73 12.82 8.24
N ASN A 256 21.47 11.52 8.15
CA ASN A 256 22.19 10.58 7.29
C ASN A 256 22.11 11.00 5.83
N LYS A 257 23.20 10.80 5.08
CA LYS A 257 23.28 11.03 3.64
C LYS A 257 22.88 9.79 2.84
N THR A 258 23.01 8.61 3.43
CA THR A 258 22.70 7.34 2.80
C THR A 258 21.64 6.60 3.62
N PHE A 259 20.71 5.97 2.95
CA PHE A 259 19.61 5.21 3.54
C PHE A 259 19.50 3.84 2.87
N ILE A 260 19.40 2.78 3.67
CA ILE A 260 19.00 1.44 3.22
C ILE A 260 17.52 1.31 3.48
N VAL A 261 16.72 1.07 2.45
CA VAL A 261 15.26 1.13 2.53
C VAL A 261 14.65 -0.24 2.29
N ALA A 262 14.04 -0.80 3.33
CA ALA A 262 13.36 -2.09 3.30
C ALA A 262 11.84 -1.89 3.10
N THR A 263 11.48 -1.53 1.89
CA THR A 263 10.12 -1.50 1.34
C THR A 263 10.19 -1.51 -0.19
N ASP A 264 9.04 -1.41 -0.88
CA ASP A 264 8.98 -1.38 -2.33
C ASP A 264 9.78 -0.19 -2.90
N ARG A 265 10.60 -0.47 -3.92
CA ARG A 265 11.49 0.52 -4.55
C ARG A 265 10.76 1.70 -5.19
N GLY A 266 9.49 1.58 -5.52
CA GLY A 266 8.68 2.67 -6.09
C GLY A 266 8.70 3.94 -5.24
N ILE A 267 8.87 3.82 -3.92
CA ILE A 267 8.99 4.95 -2.99
C ILE A 267 10.18 5.87 -3.30
N PHE A 268 11.22 5.36 -3.99
CA PHE A 268 12.45 6.10 -4.26
C PHE A 268 12.22 7.32 -5.14
N TYR A 269 11.25 7.26 -6.05
CA TYR A 269 10.86 8.44 -6.83
C TYR A 269 10.54 9.63 -5.92
N LYS A 270 9.68 9.42 -4.94
CA LYS A 270 9.28 10.49 -4.01
C LYS A 270 10.38 10.85 -3.01
N MET A 271 11.11 9.86 -2.53
CA MET A 271 12.26 10.10 -1.64
C MET A 271 13.33 10.96 -2.33
N GLN A 272 13.69 10.64 -3.58
CA GLN A 272 14.68 11.37 -4.34
C GLN A 272 14.21 12.80 -4.70
N GLN A 273 12.91 12.94 -5.01
CA GLN A 273 12.30 14.26 -5.29
C GLN A 273 12.38 15.18 -4.07
N LEU A 274 12.10 14.65 -2.85
CA LEU A 274 12.07 15.44 -1.62
C LEU A 274 13.44 15.57 -0.95
N CYS A 275 14.37 14.67 -1.24
CA CYS A 275 15.71 14.63 -0.66
C CYS A 275 16.76 14.41 -1.76
N PRO A 276 16.94 15.38 -2.70
CA PRO A 276 17.81 15.21 -3.89
C PRO A 276 19.29 14.99 -3.54
N ASP A 277 19.73 15.43 -2.35
CA ASP A 277 21.12 15.31 -1.88
C ASP A 277 21.39 14.02 -1.10
N LYS A 278 20.40 13.10 -1.01
CA LYS A 278 20.49 11.84 -0.29
C LYS A 278 20.53 10.65 -1.24
N VAL A 279 21.19 9.58 -0.78
CA VAL A 279 21.33 8.32 -1.53
C VAL A 279 20.42 7.29 -0.89
N PHE A 280 19.58 6.66 -1.71
CA PHE A 280 18.67 5.60 -1.30
C PHE A 280 19.10 4.28 -1.93
N ILE A 281 19.27 3.24 -1.12
CA ILE A 281 19.73 1.90 -1.51
C ILE A 281 18.61 0.92 -1.17
N GLU A 282 18.24 0.06 -2.11
CA GLU A 282 17.29 -1.01 -1.84
C GLU A 282 17.88 -1.99 -0.82
N ALA A 283 17.09 -2.34 0.20
CA ALA A 283 17.46 -3.44 1.09
C ALA A 283 17.42 -4.76 0.31
N PRO A 284 18.36 -5.67 0.58
CA PRO A 284 18.45 -6.94 -0.15
C PRO A 284 17.29 -7.87 0.23
N THR A 285 16.72 -8.53 -0.79
CA THR A 285 15.73 -9.58 -0.63
C THR A 285 16.38 -10.97 -0.84
N ALA A 286 15.80 -12.01 -0.25
CA ALA A 286 16.25 -13.37 -0.48
C ALA A 286 15.80 -13.86 -1.87
N GLY A 287 16.54 -13.49 -2.91
CA GLY A 287 16.35 -14.03 -4.25
C GLY A 287 16.68 -15.53 -4.27
N ASN A 288 15.72 -16.39 -4.50
CA ASN A 288 15.93 -17.80 -4.75
C ASN A 288 16.36 -18.03 -6.21
N GLY A 289 17.66 -17.87 -6.53
CA GLY A 289 18.21 -18.26 -7.83
C GLY A 289 19.37 -17.41 -8.33
N ALA A 290 20.24 -18.01 -9.15
CA ALA A 290 21.44 -17.41 -9.75
C ALA A 290 21.17 -16.29 -10.78
N ALA A 291 19.93 -15.91 -11.01
CA ALA A 291 19.51 -14.74 -11.77
C ALA A 291 18.95 -13.70 -10.77
N CYS A 292 19.82 -13.16 -9.95
CA CYS A 292 19.52 -12.11 -8.99
C CYS A 292 18.89 -10.88 -9.67
N ARG A 293 17.59 -10.82 -9.68
CA ARG A 293 16.86 -9.55 -9.61
C ARG A 293 16.35 -9.41 -8.17
N SER A 294 17.24 -8.96 -7.31
CA SER A 294 16.96 -8.49 -5.97
C SER A 294 16.21 -7.15 -6.06
N CYS A 295 14.99 -7.19 -6.55
CA CYS A 295 14.18 -5.98 -6.61
C CYS A 295 13.01 -6.15 -5.65
N ALA A 296 13.02 -5.39 -4.57
CA ALA A 296 11.85 -5.21 -3.72
C ALA A 296 10.79 -4.40 -4.47
N HIS A 297 10.10 -5.04 -5.40
CA HIS A 297 9.06 -4.41 -6.20
C HIS A 297 7.81 -5.28 -6.29
N CYS A 298 6.68 -4.70 -5.98
CA CYS A 298 5.39 -5.38 -6.03
C CYS A 298 5.00 -5.65 -7.49
N PRO A 299 4.89 -6.93 -7.90
CA PRO A 299 4.60 -7.28 -9.28
C PRO A 299 3.20 -6.80 -9.73
N TRP A 300 2.26 -6.67 -8.80
CA TRP A 300 0.93 -6.11 -9.10
C TRP A 300 0.95 -4.60 -9.27
N MET A 301 1.77 -3.88 -8.48
CA MET A 301 1.96 -2.44 -8.68
C MET A 301 2.61 -2.15 -10.04
N ALA A 302 3.57 -2.99 -10.47
CA ALA A 302 4.20 -2.91 -11.79
C ALA A 302 3.23 -3.08 -12.97
N MET A 303 2.04 -3.64 -12.74
CA MET A 303 1.01 -3.79 -13.78
C MET A 303 0.35 -2.46 -14.18
N ASN A 304 0.53 -1.40 -13.41
CA ASN A 304 0.02 -0.06 -13.73
C ASN A 304 0.93 0.62 -14.75
N THR A 305 0.82 0.23 -16.03
CA THR A 305 1.65 0.78 -17.12
C THR A 305 0.96 1.92 -17.86
N LEU A 306 1.73 2.71 -18.61
CA LEU A 306 1.18 3.79 -19.42
C LEU A 306 0.21 3.24 -20.48
N GLU A 307 0.54 2.12 -21.14
CA GLU A 307 -0.32 1.52 -22.16
C GLU A 307 -1.66 1.10 -21.59
N ARG A 308 -1.66 0.40 -20.44
CA ARG A 308 -2.91 -0.04 -19.76
C ARG A 308 -3.70 1.15 -19.26
N THR A 309 -3.03 2.19 -18.77
CA THR A 309 -3.64 3.45 -18.35
C THR A 309 -4.38 4.11 -19.51
N LEU A 310 -3.72 4.26 -20.67
CA LEU A 310 -4.33 4.82 -21.87
C LEU A 310 -5.48 3.95 -22.40
N GLN A 311 -5.27 2.65 -22.46
CA GLN A 311 -6.29 1.70 -22.91
C GLN A 311 -7.53 1.79 -22.03
N CYS A 312 -7.37 1.74 -20.70
CA CYS A 312 -8.47 1.85 -19.75
C CYS A 312 -9.30 3.14 -19.97
N LEU A 313 -8.63 4.28 -20.13
CA LEU A 313 -9.32 5.56 -20.39
C LEU A 313 -10.09 5.54 -21.71
N ARG A 314 -9.49 5.08 -22.80
CA ARG A 314 -10.11 5.06 -24.14
C ARG A 314 -11.30 4.12 -24.25
N GLU A 315 -11.17 2.94 -23.65
CA GLU A 315 -12.21 1.92 -23.69
C GLU A 315 -13.27 2.12 -22.60
N GLY A 316 -12.96 2.89 -21.57
CA GLY A 316 -13.78 2.98 -20.37
C GLY A 316 -13.87 1.64 -19.64
N SER A 317 -12.86 0.79 -19.80
CA SER A 317 -12.75 -0.54 -19.21
C SER A 317 -12.21 -0.50 -17.77
N ASN A 318 -12.23 -1.67 -17.10
CA ASN A 318 -11.68 -1.84 -15.75
C ASN A 318 -12.32 -0.92 -14.68
N GLU A 319 -13.63 -0.68 -14.80
CA GLU A 319 -14.36 0.01 -13.75
C GLU A 319 -14.50 -0.87 -12.51
N ILE A 320 -14.23 -0.30 -11.35
CA ILE A 320 -14.40 -0.98 -10.06
C ILE A 320 -15.88 -1.06 -9.73
N PHE A 321 -16.30 -2.28 -9.47
CA PHE A 321 -17.63 -2.59 -8.94
C PHE A 321 -17.50 -3.09 -7.50
N VAL A 322 -18.31 -2.54 -6.61
CA VAL A 322 -18.53 -3.05 -5.26
C VAL A 322 -20.03 -3.27 -5.11
N GLU A 323 -20.41 -4.44 -4.62
CA GLU A 323 -21.82 -4.79 -4.43
C GLU A 323 -22.53 -3.74 -3.57
N PRO A 324 -23.65 -3.15 -4.03
CA PRO A 324 -24.33 -2.05 -3.32
C PRO A 324 -24.71 -2.36 -1.87
N SER A 325 -24.98 -3.62 -1.55
CA SER A 325 -25.27 -4.08 -0.19
C SER A 325 -24.03 -4.06 0.74
N VAL A 326 -22.83 -4.18 0.18
CA VAL A 326 -21.54 -4.19 0.92
C VAL A 326 -21.07 -2.78 1.24
N ILE A 327 -21.35 -1.81 0.36
CA ILE A 327 -20.85 -0.43 0.48
C ILE A 327 -21.17 0.21 1.86
N PRO A 328 -22.40 0.20 2.37
CA PRO A 328 -22.71 0.84 3.66
C PRO A 328 -22.00 0.17 4.83
N GLN A 329 -21.80 -1.15 4.77
CA GLN A 329 -21.14 -1.92 5.81
C GLN A 329 -19.62 -1.64 5.84
N ALA A 330 -18.97 -1.62 4.66
CA ALA A 330 -17.55 -1.32 4.53
C ALA A 330 -17.23 0.18 4.78
N LEU A 331 -18.18 1.07 4.49
CA LEU A 331 -18.03 2.51 4.72
C LEU A 331 -17.92 2.84 6.22
N ARG A 332 -18.65 2.13 7.09
CA ARG A 332 -18.66 2.39 8.53
C ARG A 332 -17.26 2.31 9.16
N PRO A 333 -16.49 1.20 9.05
CA PRO A 333 -15.16 1.11 9.62
C PRO A 333 -14.13 2.03 8.92
N LEU A 334 -14.28 2.27 7.62
CA LEU A 334 -13.44 3.25 6.90
C LEU A 334 -13.68 4.68 7.42
N LYS A 335 -14.94 5.04 7.65
CA LYS A 335 -15.28 6.36 8.17
C LYS A 335 -14.76 6.56 9.59
N ARG A 336 -14.82 5.53 10.45
CA ARG A 336 -14.22 5.58 11.80
C ARG A 336 -12.73 5.94 11.74
N MET A 337 -11.97 5.30 10.85
CA MET A 337 -10.56 5.61 10.64
C MET A 337 -10.36 7.06 10.17
N LEU A 338 -11.15 7.51 9.19
CA LEU A 338 -11.05 8.87 8.67
C LEU A 338 -11.36 9.92 9.74
N ASP A 339 -12.43 9.72 10.50
CA ASP A 339 -12.84 10.64 11.57
C ASP A 339 -11.79 10.69 12.70
N PHE A 340 -11.25 9.52 13.10
CA PHE A 340 -10.20 9.41 14.11
C PHE A 340 -8.93 10.16 13.69
N THR A 341 -8.46 9.91 12.48
CA THR A 341 -7.24 10.53 11.96
C THR A 341 -7.41 12.03 11.70
N GLN A 342 -8.60 12.48 11.35
CA GLN A 342 -8.91 13.91 11.22
C GLN A 342 -8.90 14.59 12.60
N ALA A 343 -9.51 13.98 13.61
CA ALA A 343 -9.51 14.51 14.97
C ALA A 343 -8.08 14.62 15.55
N ALA A 344 -7.22 13.61 15.30
CA ALA A 344 -5.81 13.63 15.69
C ALA A 344 -5.04 14.78 15.03
N ARG A 345 -5.21 14.99 13.73
CA ARG A 345 -4.59 16.12 12.99
C ARG A 345 -5.02 17.48 13.52
N LEU A 346 -6.31 17.66 13.84
CA LEU A 346 -6.83 18.92 14.41
C LEU A 346 -6.25 19.20 15.80
N LYS A 347 -6.09 18.16 16.64
CA LYS A 347 -5.44 18.30 17.94
C LYS A 347 -3.96 18.72 17.81
N GLN A 348 -3.22 18.13 16.87
CA GLN A 348 -1.82 18.49 16.61
C GLN A 348 -1.71 19.92 16.08
N ALA A 349 -2.58 20.35 15.18
CA ALA A 349 -2.59 21.71 14.63
C ALA A 349 -3.04 22.77 15.66
N GLY A 350 -3.90 22.41 16.62
CA GLY A 350 -4.34 23.30 17.71
C GLY A 350 -3.33 23.43 18.85
N ASN A 351 -2.33 22.56 18.90
CA ASN A 351 -1.25 22.57 19.91
C ASN A 351 0.07 23.18 19.36
N ALA A 352 0.09 23.61 18.11
CA ALA A 352 1.22 24.29 17.45
C ALA A 352 0.93 25.80 17.34
#